data_22d6b3535636a4dfc048250689eb2ea6
#
_entry.id   22d6b3535636a4dfc048250689eb2ea6
#
_cell.length_a   1.000
_cell.length_b   1.000
_cell.length_c   1.000
_cell.angle_alpha   90.00
_cell.angle_beta   90.00
_cell.angle_gamma   90.00
#
_symmetry.space_group_name_H-M   'P 1'
#
loop_
_entity.id
_entity.type
_entity.pdbx_description
1 polymer ?
#
loop_
_entity_poly.entity_id
_entity_poly.type
_entity_poly.pdbx_seq_one_letter_code
_entity_poly.pdbx_strand_id
1 'polypeptide(L)'
;RGRSIQVVDKFKNLHELSEQLKGFSYRVLKEDCLDLPEKNWTKRQITLTPDQRKIYIQMKETALAHLNGKVASTMTVLTQLMRLHQITCGHFTADDGTIQRIANNRVNELMDILSEMEGKAIIWAHYQWDIKDIIKEIVKVYGPGSVVDYYGLTPQNERDGNREKFQSDPKCRFLVGTPATGGYGLTLTAANTVIYYSNGYDLEKRLQSEDRAHRIGQKKNVTYVDIIAEDTVDEKIVKSLRDKINIASQVLGEELKSWI
;
A
#
# COMPACT_ATOMS: atom_id res chain seq x y z
N ARG A 1 35.40 11.49 5.67
CA ARG A 1 34.48 12.33 6.48
C ARG A 1 33.10 11.72 6.36
N GLY A 2 32.66 10.99 7.41
CA GLY A 2 31.32 10.39 7.45
C GLY A 2 30.25 11.50 7.51
N ARG A 3 29.29 11.49 6.61
CA ARG A 3 28.10 12.33 6.70
C ARG A 3 27.20 11.75 7.80
N SER A 4 27.00 12.48 8.89
CA SER A 4 25.97 12.15 9.86
C SER A 4 24.60 12.40 9.21
N ILE A 5 23.74 11.39 9.23
CA ILE A 5 22.35 11.54 8.81
C ILE A 5 21.56 11.95 10.06
N GLN A 6 20.92 13.11 10.02
CA GLN A 6 19.99 13.51 11.06
C GLN A 6 18.66 12.80 10.83
N VAL A 7 18.22 12.04 11.82
CA VAL A 7 16.90 11.38 11.82
C VAL A 7 16.00 12.17 12.76
N VAL A 8 14.79 12.48 12.31
CA VAL A 8 13.78 13.12 13.15
C VAL A 8 13.31 12.11 14.19
N ASP A 9 13.59 12.39 15.47
CA ASP A 9 13.20 11.54 16.61
C ASP A 9 11.79 11.88 17.11
N LYS A 10 11.49 13.17 17.28
CA LYS A 10 10.20 13.68 17.76
C LYS A 10 9.85 15.02 17.14
N PHE A 11 8.56 15.22 16.93
CA PHE A 11 8.00 16.53 16.61
C PHE A 11 7.61 17.23 17.92
N LYS A 12 7.90 18.54 18.02
CA LYS A 12 7.55 19.38 19.15
C LYS A 12 6.81 20.60 18.65
N ASN A 13 6.03 21.23 19.55
CA ASN A 13 5.34 22.50 19.28
C ASN A 13 4.39 22.47 18.07
N LEU A 14 3.73 21.34 17.82
CA LEU A 14 2.81 21.20 16.69
C LEU A 14 1.64 22.19 16.74
N HIS A 15 1.19 22.56 17.95
CA HIS A 15 0.15 23.58 18.14
C HIS A 15 0.63 24.96 17.67
N GLU A 16 1.86 25.35 18.02
CA GLU A 16 2.46 26.62 17.58
C GLU A 16 2.57 26.68 16.04
N LEU A 17 3.02 25.59 15.41
CA LEU A 17 3.05 25.46 13.96
C LEU A 17 1.65 25.61 13.36
N SER A 18 0.63 24.98 13.95
CA SER A 18 -0.76 25.09 13.51
C SER A 18 -1.26 26.53 13.56
N GLU A 19 -0.98 27.26 14.66
CA GLU A 19 -1.37 28.67 14.78
C GLU A 19 -0.67 29.57 13.75
N GLN A 20 0.61 29.36 13.52
CA GLN A 20 1.34 30.10 12.49
C GLN A 20 0.79 29.86 11.07
N LEU A 21 0.41 28.62 10.76
CA LEU A 21 -0.18 28.28 9.45
C LEU A 21 -1.53 28.95 9.21
N LYS A 22 -2.37 29.12 10.23
CA LYS A 22 -3.70 29.75 10.09
C LYS A 22 -3.67 31.16 9.48
N GLY A 23 -2.55 31.89 9.71
CA GLY A 23 -2.42 33.27 9.23
C GLY A 23 -2.27 33.41 7.71
N PHE A 24 -1.83 32.40 6.99
CA PHE A 24 -1.54 32.47 5.56
C PHE A 24 -1.98 31.25 4.74
N SER A 25 -2.64 30.27 5.38
CA SER A 25 -3.15 29.08 4.70
C SER A 25 -4.67 29.01 4.82
N TYR A 26 -5.33 28.60 3.72
CA TYR A 26 -6.74 28.24 3.70
C TYR A 26 -6.86 26.79 3.26
N ARG A 27 -7.63 26.01 4.01
CA ARG A 27 -7.84 24.59 3.74
C ARG A 27 -9.32 24.29 3.68
N VAL A 28 -9.70 23.48 2.72
CA VAL A 28 -11.06 22.95 2.55
C VAL A 28 -10.98 21.44 2.59
N LEU A 29 -11.77 20.81 3.46
CA LEU A 29 -11.87 19.37 3.53
C LEU A 29 -12.89 18.86 2.50
N LYS A 30 -12.67 17.67 1.98
CA LYS A 30 -13.59 17.03 1.04
C LYS A 30 -14.97 16.84 1.64
N GLU A 31 -15.03 16.47 2.92
CA GLU A 31 -16.27 16.26 3.66
C GLU A 31 -17.10 17.53 3.86
N ASP A 32 -16.46 18.71 3.86
CA ASP A 32 -17.15 20.00 3.99
C ASP A 32 -17.79 20.47 2.67
N CYS A 33 -17.29 19.94 1.54
CA CYS A 33 -17.64 20.45 0.21
C CYS A 33 -18.23 19.42 -0.74
N LEU A 34 -18.13 18.13 -0.42
CA LEU A 34 -18.56 17.03 -1.27
C LEU A 34 -19.43 16.05 -0.50
N ASP A 35 -20.60 15.77 -1.03
CA ASP A 35 -21.43 14.66 -0.57
C ASP A 35 -20.89 13.36 -1.18
N LEU A 36 -19.96 12.73 -0.48
CA LEU A 36 -19.34 11.46 -0.88
C LEU A 36 -19.80 10.35 0.05
N PRO A 37 -19.95 9.12 -0.47
CA PRO A 37 -20.25 7.95 0.35
C PRO A 37 -19.18 7.70 1.42
N GLU A 38 -19.52 6.89 2.42
CA GLU A 38 -18.60 6.58 3.51
C GLU A 38 -17.39 5.77 3.06
N LYS A 39 -16.28 5.94 3.79
CA LYS A 39 -15.09 5.11 3.72
C LYS A 39 -15.13 4.11 4.87
N ASN A 40 -14.95 2.83 4.55
CA ASN A 40 -14.83 1.75 5.51
C ASN A 40 -13.43 1.15 5.43
N TRP A 41 -12.77 0.96 6.57
CA TRP A 41 -11.46 0.32 6.62
C TRP A 41 -11.54 -1.00 7.39
N THR A 42 -10.88 -1.99 6.85
CA THR A 42 -10.76 -3.31 7.48
C THR A 42 -9.36 -3.87 7.22
N LYS A 43 -8.99 -4.88 7.99
CA LYS A 43 -7.74 -5.61 7.82
C LYS A 43 -8.01 -7.10 7.71
N ARG A 44 -7.22 -7.78 6.92
CA ARG A 44 -7.14 -9.23 6.83
C ARG A 44 -5.76 -9.66 7.31
N GLN A 45 -5.73 -10.41 8.39
CA GLN A 45 -4.49 -10.89 8.98
C GLN A 45 -4.15 -12.26 8.42
N ILE A 46 -2.89 -12.44 8.04
CA ILE A 46 -2.35 -13.70 7.55
C ILE A 46 -1.16 -14.12 8.39
N THR A 47 -0.96 -15.41 8.51
CA THR A 47 0.26 -15.98 9.07
C THR A 47 1.25 -16.32 7.97
N LEU A 48 2.54 -16.18 8.25
CA LEU A 48 3.58 -16.67 7.34
C LEU A 48 3.53 -18.20 7.27
N THR A 49 3.78 -18.76 6.08
CA THR A 49 4.01 -20.21 5.96
C THR A 49 5.25 -20.61 6.76
N PRO A 50 5.40 -21.90 7.15
CA PRO A 50 6.58 -22.35 7.88
C PRO A 50 7.90 -21.98 7.19
N ASP A 51 7.97 -22.13 5.86
CA ASP A 51 9.16 -21.78 5.07
C ASP A 51 9.42 -20.27 5.05
N GLN A 52 8.37 -19.45 4.84
CA GLN A 52 8.50 -17.99 4.95
C GLN A 52 9.00 -17.57 6.33
N ARG A 53 8.42 -18.13 7.40
CA ARG A 53 8.78 -17.78 8.78
C ARG A 53 10.24 -18.12 9.06
N LYS A 54 10.72 -19.27 8.61
CA LYS A 54 12.13 -19.66 8.74
C LYS A 54 13.05 -18.65 8.06
N ILE A 55 12.78 -18.32 6.81
CA ILE A 55 13.59 -17.36 6.04
C ILE A 55 13.50 -15.95 6.66
N TYR A 56 12.29 -15.55 7.09
CA TYR A 56 12.06 -14.26 7.74
C TYR A 56 12.88 -14.11 9.03
N ILE A 57 12.88 -15.13 9.90
CA ILE A 57 13.65 -15.11 11.16
C ILE A 57 15.14 -15.04 10.87
N GLN A 58 15.67 -15.85 9.96
CA GLN A 58 17.10 -15.82 9.56
C GLN A 58 17.49 -14.44 9.05
N MET A 59 16.68 -13.83 8.19
CA MET A 59 16.93 -12.48 7.67
C MET A 59 16.88 -11.43 8.78
N LYS A 60 15.93 -11.53 9.72
CA LYS A 60 15.80 -10.64 10.87
C LYS A 60 17.00 -10.72 11.81
N GLU A 61 17.49 -11.93 12.11
CA GLU A 61 18.68 -12.14 12.94
C GLU A 61 19.93 -11.57 12.28
N THR A 62 20.11 -11.79 10.98
CA THR A 62 21.20 -11.20 10.20
C THR A 62 21.13 -9.67 10.24
N ALA A 63 19.94 -9.09 10.09
CA ALA A 63 19.72 -7.65 10.18
C ALA A 63 20.12 -7.09 11.56
N LEU A 64 19.71 -7.77 12.64
CA LEU A 64 20.05 -7.39 14.00
C LEU A 64 21.55 -7.53 14.30
N ALA A 65 22.22 -8.59 13.80
CA ALA A 65 23.65 -8.79 13.94
C ALA A 65 24.45 -7.63 13.29
N HIS A 66 24.06 -7.19 12.09
CA HIS A 66 24.67 -6.05 11.44
C HIS A 66 24.47 -4.73 12.22
N LEU A 67 23.30 -4.51 12.80
CA LEU A 67 23.00 -3.34 13.63
C LEU A 67 23.86 -3.31 14.91
N ASN A 68 23.99 -4.44 15.58
CA ASN A 68 24.75 -4.57 16.83
C ASN A 68 26.28 -4.54 16.60
N GLY A 69 26.75 -4.92 15.43
CA GLY A 69 28.17 -4.97 15.07
C GLY A 69 28.81 -3.63 14.72
N LYS A 70 28.12 -2.49 14.90
CA LYS A 70 28.58 -1.12 14.57
C LYS A 70 29.02 -0.86 13.11
N VAL A 71 28.73 -1.78 12.18
CA VAL A 71 29.16 -1.69 10.77
C VAL A 71 28.01 -1.40 9.81
N ALA A 72 26.78 -1.31 10.32
CA ALA A 72 25.64 -1.11 9.44
C ALA A 72 25.55 0.32 8.91
N SER A 73 25.77 0.51 7.63
CA SER A 73 25.36 1.73 6.94
C SER A 73 23.82 1.79 6.89
N THR A 74 23.27 3.00 6.83
CA THR A 74 21.80 3.20 6.66
C THR A 74 21.28 2.44 5.44
N MET A 75 22.05 2.36 4.36
CA MET A 75 21.71 1.59 3.16
C MET A 75 21.55 0.10 3.46
N THR A 76 22.41 -0.50 4.28
CA THR A 76 22.30 -1.90 4.68
C THR A 76 21.01 -2.17 5.45
N VAL A 77 20.65 -1.30 6.38
CA VAL A 77 19.40 -1.41 7.18
C VAL A 77 18.16 -1.31 6.29
N LEU A 78 18.11 -0.33 5.41
CA LEU A 78 16.99 -0.15 4.47
C LEU A 78 16.84 -1.38 3.54
N THR A 79 17.95 -1.89 3.02
CA THR A 79 17.94 -3.09 2.16
C THR A 79 17.39 -4.29 2.92
N GLN A 80 17.77 -4.48 4.18
CA GLN A 80 17.28 -5.58 5.01
C GLN A 80 15.79 -5.45 5.32
N LEU A 81 15.31 -4.25 5.64
CA LEU A 81 13.88 -3.99 5.81
C LEU A 81 13.08 -4.29 4.54
N MET A 82 13.61 -3.89 3.38
CA MET A 82 13.00 -4.24 2.08
C MET A 82 12.94 -5.75 1.87
N ARG A 83 14.00 -6.49 2.17
CA ARG A 83 14.04 -7.95 2.05
C ARG A 83 13.04 -8.63 2.98
N LEU A 84 12.95 -8.18 4.24
CA LEU A 84 11.93 -8.67 5.18
C LEU A 84 10.52 -8.45 4.62
N HIS A 85 10.24 -7.28 4.06
CA HIS A 85 8.94 -7.00 3.45
C HIS A 85 8.70 -7.82 2.17
N GLN A 86 9.70 -8.05 1.32
CA GLN A 86 9.58 -8.95 0.18
C GLN A 86 9.25 -10.38 0.61
N ILE A 87 9.88 -10.87 1.68
CA ILE A 87 9.59 -12.21 2.22
C ILE A 87 8.12 -12.31 2.66
N THR A 88 7.55 -11.28 3.32
CA THR A 88 6.12 -11.28 3.67
C THR A 88 5.21 -11.31 2.45
N CYS A 89 5.68 -10.79 1.30
CA CYS A 89 4.97 -10.84 0.02
C CYS A 89 5.17 -12.15 -0.76
N GLY A 90 6.04 -13.05 -0.29
CA GLY A 90 6.27 -14.36 -0.91
C GLY A 90 7.38 -14.40 -1.95
N HIS A 91 8.30 -13.46 -1.91
CA HIS A 91 9.49 -13.45 -2.74
C HIS A 91 10.66 -12.74 -2.04
N PHE A 92 11.86 -12.90 -2.53
CA PHE A 92 12.97 -12.02 -2.20
C PHE A 92 13.96 -11.94 -3.37
N THR A 93 14.67 -10.84 -3.44
CA THR A 93 15.73 -10.64 -4.41
C THR A 93 17.07 -11.06 -3.80
N ALA A 94 17.72 -12.06 -4.37
CA ALA A 94 19.07 -12.48 -3.98
C ALA A 94 20.14 -11.45 -4.38
N ASP A 95 21.36 -11.60 -3.88
CA ASP A 95 22.44 -10.63 -4.15
C ASP A 95 22.87 -10.59 -5.62
N ASP A 96 22.65 -11.67 -6.37
CA ASP A 96 22.87 -11.74 -7.81
C ASP A 96 21.73 -11.13 -8.66
N GLY A 97 20.69 -10.56 -8.00
CA GLY A 97 19.53 -9.97 -8.63
C GLY A 97 18.44 -10.98 -9.01
N THR A 98 18.63 -12.27 -8.79
CA THR A 98 17.60 -13.28 -9.04
C THR A 98 16.47 -13.14 -8.03
N ILE A 99 15.22 -13.33 -8.50
CA ILE A 99 14.03 -13.30 -7.64
C ILE A 99 13.63 -14.74 -7.33
N GLN A 100 13.65 -15.07 -6.04
CA GLN A 100 13.23 -16.38 -5.54
C GLN A 100 11.80 -16.28 -5.00
N ARG A 101 10.96 -17.22 -5.43
CA ARG A 101 9.56 -17.33 -4.99
C ARG A 101 9.50 -18.18 -3.73
N ILE A 102 8.68 -17.74 -2.79
CA ILE A 102 8.35 -18.46 -1.55
C ILE A 102 6.84 -18.65 -1.53
N ALA A 103 6.39 -19.87 -1.23
CA ALA A 103 4.96 -20.12 -1.03
C ALA A 103 4.42 -19.22 0.10
N ASN A 104 3.28 -18.58 -0.13
CA ASN A 104 2.73 -17.61 0.83
C ASN A 104 1.21 -17.68 0.89
N ASN A 105 0.65 -17.23 2.01
CA ASN A 105 -0.78 -17.21 2.25
C ASN A 105 -1.44 -15.90 1.72
N ARG A 106 -0.65 -14.90 1.34
CA ARG A 106 -1.17 -13.58 0.96
C ARG A 106 -1.97 -13.62 -0.33
N VAL A 107 -1.53 -14.38 -1.33
CA VAL A 107 -2.26 -14.55 -2.58
C VAL A 107 -3.57 -15.30 -2.34
N ASN A 108 -3.57 -16.33 -1.48
CA ASN A 108 -4.79 -17.07 -1.13
C ASN A 108 -5.80 -16.14 -0.46
N GLU A 109 -5.37 -15.37 0.55
CA GLU A 109 -6.23 -14.39 1.23
C GLU A 109 -6.77 -13.33 0.25
N LEU A 110 -5.93 -12.85 -0.69
CA LEU A 110 -6.42 -11.96 -1.74
C LEU A 110 -7.55 -12.61 -2.55
N MET A 111 -7.37 -13.87 -2.98
CA MET A 111 -8.38 -14.56 -3.77
C MET A 111 -9.68 -14.82 -2.99
N ASP A 112 -9.58 -15.06 -1.68
CA ASP A 112 -10.72 -15.18 -0.78
C ASP A 112 -11.48 -13.85 -0.70
N ILE A 113 -10.79 -12.71 -0.47
CA ILE A 113 -11.39 -11.37 -0.50
C ILE A 113 -12.10 -11.11 -1.84
N LEU A 114 -11.44 -11.44 -2.98
CA LEU A 114 -12.05 -11.23 -4.30
C LEU A 114 -13.30 -12.10 -4.53
N SER A 115 -13.39 -13.26 -3.89
CA SER A 115 -14.56 -14.14 -3.96
C SER A 115 -15.73 -13.65 -3.09
N GLU A 116 -15.43 -12.99 -1.96
CA GLU A 116 -16.41 -12.46 -1.02
C GLU A 116 -17.02 -11.12 -1.48
N MET A 117 -16.31 -10.37 -2.32
CA MET A 117 -16.72 -9.03 -2.72
C MET A 117 -17.62 -9.00 -3.96
N GLU A 118 -18.51 -8.02 -3.98
CA GLU A 118 -19.28 -7.65 -5.16
C GLU A 118 -18.69 -6.41 -5.86
N GLY A 119 -18.88 -6.34 -7.19
CA GLY A 119 -18.45 -5.20 -7.99
C GLY A 119 -17.00 -5.25 -8.43
N LYS A 120 -16.35 -4.09 -8.46
CA LYS A 120 -14.97 -3.95 -8.96
C LYS A 120 -14.00 -3.60 -7.83
N ALA A 121 -12.77 -4.13 -7.93
CA ALA A 121 -11.71 -3.85 -6.98
C ALA A 121 -10.47 -3.26 -7.63
N ILE A 122 -9.81 -2.37 -6.89
CA ILE A 122 -8.45 -1.93 -7.14
C ILE A 122 -7.54 -2.69 -6.19
N ILE A 123 -6.47 -3.28 -6.69
CA ILE A 123 -5.48 -4.00 -5.91
C ILE A 123 -4.15 -3.27 -6.02
N TRP A 124 -3.69 -2.72 -4.91
CA TRP A 124 -2.42 -2.02 -4.82
C TRP A 124 -1.34 -2.94 -4.27
N ALA A 125 -0.26 -3.13 -5.03
CA ALA A 125 0.91 -3.88 -4.61
C ALA A 125 2.17 -3.01 -4.70
N HIS A 126 3.07 -3.16 -3.73
CA HIS A 126 4.28 -2.35 -3.66
C HIS A 126 5.35 -2.80 -4.66
N TYR A 127 5.43 -4.10 -4.95
CA TYR A 127 6.44 -4.68 -5.84
C TYR A 127 5.84 -5.10 -7.19
N GLN A 128 6.61 -4.86 -8.26
CA GLN A 128 6.20 -5.25 -9.62
C GLN A 128 6.07 -6.76 -9.80
N TRP A 129 6.81 -7.53 -9.02
CA TRP A 129 6.73 -8.98 -9.02
C TRP A 129 5.35 -9.46 -8.55
N ASP A 130 4.88 -8.89 -7.45
CA ASP A 130 3.56 -9.21 -6.90
C ASP A 130 2.45 -8.94 -7.91
N ILE A 131 2.54 -7.83 -8.66
CA ILE A 131 1.54 -7.46 -9.68
C ILE A 131 1.38 -8.57 -10.72
N LYS A 132 2.49 -9.10 -11.24
CA LYS A 132 2.49 -10.17 -12.23
C LYS A 132 1.88 -11.45 -11.69
N ASP A 133 2.20 -11.79 -10.44
CA ASP A 133 1.71 -12.98 -9.78
C ASP A 133 0.21 -12.88 -9.48
N ILE A 134 -0.25 -11.74 -8.96
CA ILE A 134 -1.65 -11.43 -8.71
C ILE A 134 -2.47 -11.54 -10.01
N ILE A 135 -2.02 -10.90 -11.09
CA ILE A 135 -2.70 -10.94 -12.39
C ILE A 135 -2.84 -12.38 -12.89
N LYS A 136 -1.77 -13.16 -12.77
CA LYS A 136 -1.78 -14.59 -13.19
C LYS A 136 -2.83 -15.38 -12.43
N GLU A 137 -2.92 -15.24 -11.12
CA GLU A 137 -3.90 -15.95 -10.30
C GLU A 137 -5.34 -15.46 -10.56
N ILE A 138 -5.55 -14.15 -10.75
CA ILE A 138 -6.86 -13.60 -11.13
C ILE A 138 -7.31 -14.16 -12.47
N VAL A 139 -6.45 -14.14 -13.49
CA VAL A 139 -6.80 -14.69 -14.83
C VAL A 139 -7.13 -16.16 -14.77
N LYS A 140 -6.43 -16.93 -13.94
CA LYS A 140 -6.69 -18.37 -13.76
C LYS A 140 -8.09 -18.66 -13.20
N VAL A 141 -8.59 -17.82 -12.28
CA VAL A 141 -9.88 -18.02 -11.61
C VAL A 141 -11.04 -17.32 -12.34
N TYR A 142 -10.82 -16.07 -12.77
CA TYR A 142 -11.87 -15.22 -13.34
C TYR A 142 -11.81 -15.08 -14.86
N GLY A 143 -10.80 -15.69 -15.50
CA GLY A 143 -10.62 -15.69 -16.94
C GLY A 143 -9.89 -14.45 -17.50
N PRO A 144 -9.45 -14.55 -18.76
CA PRO A 144 -8.80 -13.45 -19.46
C PRO A 144 -9.79 -12.28 -19.66
N GLY A 145 -9.30 -11.06 -19.47
CA GLY A 145 -10.11 -9.85 -19.58
C GLY A 145 -10.78 -9.39 -18.29
N SER A 146 -10.73 -10.20 -17.21
CA SER A 146 -11.25 -9.84 -15.89
C SER A 146 -10.39 -8.80 -15.16
N VAL A 147 -9.13 -8.64 -15.55
CA VAL A 147 -8.13 -7.79 -14.90
C VAL A 147 -7.36 -6.95 -15.92
N VAL A 148 -6.99 -5.76 -15.51
CA VAL A 148 -6.04 -4.88 -16.20
C VAL A 148 -4.95 -4.46 -15.24
N ASP A 149 -3.79 -4.10 -15.78
CA ASP A 149 -2.67 -3.59 -15.01
C ASP A 149 -2.51 -2.07 -15.14
N TYR A 150 -1.92 -1.46 -14.09
CA TYR A 150 -1.57 -0.05 -14.09
C TYR A 150 -0.34 0.21 -13.20
N TYR A 151 0.85 0.02 -13.76
CA TYR A 151 2.11 0.19 -13.02
C TYR A 151 3.25 0.66 -13.96
N GLY A 152 4.48 0.74 -13.45
CA GLY A 152 5.59 1.33 -14.18
C GLY A 152 5.94 0.63 -15.51
N LEU A 153 5.70 -0.68 -15.63
CA LEU A 153 5.95 -1.44 -16.85
C LEU A 153 4.75 -1.48 -17.82
N THR A 154 3.57 -1.02 -17.41
CA THR A 154 2.44 -0.88 -18.33
C THR A 154 2.79 0.18 -19.37
N PRO A 155 2.78 -0.15 -20.66
CA PRO A 155 3.07 0.81 -21.73
C PRO A 155 2.17 2.05 -21.65
N GLN A 156 2.75 3.22 -21.89
CA GLN A 156 2.03 4.48 -21.74
C GLN A 156 0.77 4.56 -22.63
N ASN A 157 0.86 4.02 -23.83
CA ASN A 157 -0.24 3.96 -24.80
C ASN A 157 -1.38 2.99 -24.39
N GLU A 158 -1.13 2.06 -23.46
CA GLU A 158 -2.13 1.12 -22.97
C GLU A 158 -2.83 1.60 -21.69
N ARG A 159 -2.21 2.52 -20.95
CA ARG A 159 -2.70 2.98 -19.63
C ARG A 159 -4.10 3.58 -19.71
N ASP A 160 -4.37 4.42 -20.68
CA ASP A 160 -5.68 5.04 -20.85
C ASP A 160 -6.75 4.00 -21.24
N GLY A 161 -6.41 3.08 -22.15
CA GLY A 161 -7.29 1.97 -22.52
C GLY A 161 -7.60 1.03 -21.35
N ASN A 162 -6.59 0.71 -20.52
CA ASN A 162 -6.76 -0.11 -19.32
C ASN A 162 -7.67 0.58 -18.30
N ARG A 163 -7.47 1.89 -18.08
CA ARG A 163 -8.35 2.69 -17.22
C ARG A 163 -9.79 2.68 -17.72
N GLU A 164 -10.01 2.96 -19.00
CA GLU A 164 -11.34 3.02 -19.61
C GLU A 164 -12.02 1.65 -19.56
N LYS A 165 -11.31 0.59 -19.89
CA LYS A 165 -11.80 -0.79 -19.77
C LYS A 165 -12.22 -1.12 -18.35
N PHE A 166 -11.41 -0.76 -17.35
CA PHE A 166 -11.76 -0.96 -15.95
C PHE A 166 -13.03 -0.17 -15.57
N GLN A 167 -13.17 1.06 -16.03
CA GLN A 167 -14.33 1.89 -15.70
C GLN A 167 -15.63 1.40 -16.37
N SER A 168 -15.59 1.00 -17.63
CA SER A 168 -16.78 0.78 -18.45
C SER A 168 -17.13 -0.68 -18.70
N ASP A 169 -16.16 -1.59 -18.80
CA ASP A 169 -16.42 -3.01 -19.10
C ASP A 169 -16.84 -3.80 -17.85
N PRO A 170 -18.08 -4.33 -17.79
CA PRO A 170 -18.52 -5.14 -16.64
C PRO A 170 -17.70 -6.42 -16.42
N LYS A 171 -17.06 -6.96 -17.45
CA LYS A 171 -16.22 -8.14 -17.36
C LYS A 171 -14.87 -7.85 -16.72
N CYS A 172 -14.36 -6.63 -16.88
CA CYS A 172 -13.12 -6.19 -16.25
C CYS A 172 -13.39 -5.75 -14.81
N ARG A 173 -13.28 -6.70 -13.87
CA ARG A 173 -13.60 -6.47 -12.47
C ARG A 173 -12.43 -5.94 -11.65
N PHE A 174 -11.19 -6.16 -12.09
CA PHE A 174 -10.01 -5.91 -11.28
C PHE A 174 -8.99 -5.00 -11.99
N LEU A 175 -8.41 -4.09 -11.22
CA LEU A 175 -7.27 -3.29 -11.65
C LEU A 175 -6.14 -3.55 -10.65
N VAL A 176 -4.97 -3.97 -11.14
CA VAL A 176 -3.79 -4.25 -10.31
C VAL A 176 -2.70 -3.24 -10.65
N GLY A 177 -2.13 -2.58 -9.65
CA GLY A 177 -1.11 -1.57 -9.90
C GLY A 177 -0.27 -1.21 -8.69
N THR A 178 0.59 -0.20 -8.86
CA THR A 178 1.33 0.39 -7.75
C THR A 178 0.69 1.69 -7.30
N PRO A 179 0.63 2.00 -5.98
CA PRO A 179 0.12 3.28 -5.49
C PRO A 179 0.87 4.47 -6.11
N ALA A 180 2.17 4.32 -6.37
CA ALA A 180 2.99 5.37 -6.94
C ALA A 180 2.57 5.75 -8.38
N THR A 181 2.22 4.78 -9.22
CA THR A 181 1.79 5.04 -10.61
C THR A 181 0.33 5.47 -10.65
N GLY A 182 -0.53 4.85 -9.84
CA GLY A 182 -1.95 5.20 -9.73
C GLY A 182 -2.20 6.52 -8.98
N GLY A 183 -1.20 7.08 -8.32
CA GLY A 183 -1.32 8.27 -7.49
C GLY A 183 -1.60 9.58 -8.25
N TYR A 184 -1.35 9.68 -9.53
CA TYR A 184 -1.49 10.93 -10.28
C TYR A 184 -2.66 10.88 -11.29
N GLY A 185 -3.68 11.74 -11.05
CA GLY A 185 -4.71 12.08 -12.05
C GLY A 185 -5.77 11.02 -12.37
N LEU A 186 -5.67 9.79 -11.86
CA LEU A 186 -6.64 8.74 -12.16
C LEU A 186 -7.97 8.92 -11.45
N THR A 187 -9.04 8.60 -12.15
CA THR A 187 -10.38 8.45 -11.59
C THR A 187 -10.80 6.99 -11.77
N LEU A 188 -11.06 6.29 -10.65
CA LEU A 188 -11.36 4.85 -10.63
C LEU A 188 -12.64 4.59 -9.80
N THR A 189 -13.65 5.43 -9.99
CA THR A 189 -14.92 5.41 -9.23
C THR A 189 -15.82 4.23 -9.56
N ALA A 190 -15.49 3.42 -10.55
CA ALA A 190 -16.16 2.14 -10.78
C ALA A 190 -15.86 1.12 -9.66
N ALA A 191 -14.76 1.28 -8.94
CA ALA A 191 -14.41 0.44 -7.82
C ALA A 191 -15.09 0.91 -6.52
N ASN A 192 -15.60 -0.03 -5.77
CA ASN A 192 -16.08 0.17 -4.40
C ASN A 192 -15.24 -0.61 -3.35
N THR A 193 -14.23 -1.32 -3.81
CA THR A 193 -13.26 -2.03 -2.95
C THR A 193 -11.84 -1.67 -3.37
N VAL A 194 -10.98 -1.35 -2.41
CA VAL A 194 -9.57 -1.08 -2.60
C VAL A 194 -8.77 -1.98 -1.67
N ILE A 195 -7.94 -2.84 -2.24
CA ILE A 195 -7.18 -3.83 -1.50
C ILE A 195 -5.70 -3.45 -1.55
N TYR A 196 -5.09 -3.30 -0.40
CA TYR A 196 -3.65 -3.14 -0.26
C TYR A 196 -3.03 -4.50 -0.01
N TYR A 197 -2.60 -5.12 -1.09
CA TYR A 197 -1.87 -6.38 -1.03
C TYR A 197 -0.57 -6.22 -0.24
N SER A 198 0.12 -5.10 -0.43
CA SER A 198 1.28 -4.71 0.36
C SER A 198 1.38 -3.18 0.46
N ASN A 199 1.78 -2.68 1.63
CA ASN A 199 1.92 -1.26 1.92
C ASN A 199 3.38 -0.80 1.84
N GLY A 200 3.60 0.44 1.43
CA GLY A 200 4.88 1.13 1.60
C GLY A 200 4.85 2.10 2.78
N TYR A 201 5.99 2.70 3.13
CA TYR A 201 6.11 3.71 4.19
C TYR A 201 5.66 5.12 3.78
N ASP A 202 5.22 5.31 2.53
CA ASP A 202 4.89 6.61 1.96
C ASP A 202 3.40 6.92 2.16
N LEU A 203 3.11 7.77 3.16
CA LEU A 203 1.75 8.17 3.49
C LEU A 203 1.08 8.94 2.35
N GLU A 204 1.82 9.82 1.67
CA GLU A 204 1.24 10.63 0.58
C GLU A 204 0.71 9.72 -0.54
N LYS A 205 1.52 8.75 -0.98
CA LYS A 205 1.09 7.78 -1.99
C LYS A 205 -0.09 6.92 -1.53
N ARG A 206 -0.12 6.56 -0.23
CA ARG A 206 -1.24 5.83 0.34
C ARG A 206 -2.53 6.64 0.24
N LEU A 207 -2.55 7.87 0.74
CA LEU A 207 -3.72 8.75 0.71
C LEU A 207 -4.15 9.09 -0.72
N GLN A 208 -3.19 9.40 -1.60
CA GLN A 208 -3.49 9.65 -3.01
C GLN A 208 -4.12 8.44 -3.70
N SER A 209 -3.68 7.21 -3.38
CA SER A 209 -4.25 6.00 -3.97
C SER A 209 -5.66 5.69 -3.44
N GLU A 210 -5.95 6.02 -2.19
CA GLU A 210 -7.32 5.95 -1.62
C GLU A 210 -8.29 6.87 -2.38
N ASP A 211 -7.84 8.08 -2.67
CA ASP A 211 -8.61 9.11 -3.37
C ASP A 211 -8.88 8.80 -4.85
N ARG A 212 -8.39 7.67 -5.38
CA ARG A 212 -8.74 7.23 -6.74
C ARG A 212 -10.13 6.64 -6.83
N ALA A 213 -10.54 5.89 -5.83
CA ALA A 213 -11.89 5.31 -5.72
C ALA A 213 -12.88 6.27 -5.04
N HIS A 214 -12.45 6.96 -4.00
CA HIS A 214 -13.28 7.89 -3.22
C HIS A 214 -13.14 9.33 -3.74
N ARG A 215 -13.88 9.61 -4.80
CA ARG A 215 -13.81 10.86 -5.56
C ARG A 215 -15.18 11.24 -6.09
N ILE A 216 -15.34 12.48 -6.57
CA ILE A 216 -16.56 12.96 -7.27
C ILE A 216 -16.98 11.94 -8.33
N GLY A 217 -18.23 11.50 -8.26
CA GLY A 217 -18.80 10.45 -9.11
C GLY A 217 -18.88 9.08 -8.44
N GLN A 218 -18.30 8.88 -7.26
CA GLN A 218 -18.51 7.67 -6.46
C GLN A 218 -19.93 7.69 -5.86
N LYS A 219 -20.64 6.58 -6.02
CA LYS A 219 -22.04 6.42 -5.53
C LYS A 219 -22.18 5.34 -4.47
N LYS A 220 -21.13 4.61 -4.17
CA LYS A 220 -21.13 3.49 -3.22
C LYS A 220 -20.10 3.74 -2.13
N ASN A 221 -20.35 3.23 -0.92
CA ASN A 221 -19.35 3.19 0.13
C ASN A 221 -18.10 2.48 -0.39
N VAL A 222 -16.94 3.01 -0.05
CA VAL A 222 -15.66 2.44 -0.48
C VAL A 222 -15.02 1.71 0.68
N THR A 223 -14.80 0.42 0.51
CA THR A 223 -14.12 -0.43 1.50
C THR A 223 -12.65 -0.57 1.16
N TYR A 224 -11.80 -0.21 2.12
CA TYR A 224 -10.35 -0.37 2.07
C TYR A 224 -9.95 -1.58 2.90
N VAL A 225 -9.21 -2.50 2.29
CA VAL A 225 -8.77 -3.74 2.93
C VAL A 225 -7.25 -3.80 2.93
N ASP A 226 -6.63 -3.88 4.11
CA ASP A 226 -5.19 -4.11 4.23
C ASP A 226 -4.91 -5.59 4.54
N ILE A 227 -4.09 -6.25 3.71
CA ILE A 227 -3.58 -7.59 4.01
C ILE A 227 -2.28 -7.45 4.79
N ILE A 228 -2.25 -7.98 6.01
CA ILE A 228 -1.15 -7.78 6.96
C ILE A 228 -0.66 -9.15 7.46
N ALA A 229 0.62 -9.43 7.29
CA ALA A 229 1.25 -10.59 7.91
C ALA A 229 1.57 -10.30 9.38
N GLU A 230 1.03 -11.13 10.28
CA GLU A 230 1.19 -11.01 11.73
C GLU A 230 2.64 -11.20 12.17
N ASP A 231 3.05 -10.48 13.22
CA ASP A 231 4.39 -10.51 13.82
C ASP A 231 5.51 -10.15 12.83
N THR A 232 5.23 -9.30 11.84
CA THR A 232 6.18 -8.94 10.80
C THR A 232 6.38 -7.43 10.63
N VAL A 233 7.20 -7.09 9.65
CA VAL A 233 7.44 -5.70 9.24
C VAL A 233 6.16 -5.02 8.71
N ASP A 234 5.17 -5.77 8.25
CA ASP A 234 3.91 -5.22 7.73
C ASP A 234 3.18 -4.41 8.81
N GLU A 235 3.10 -4.94 10.04
CA GLU A 235 2.51 -4.22 11.17
C GLU A 235 3.26 -2.92 11.47
N LYS A 236 4.60 -2.93 11.33
CA LYS A 236 5.42 -1.74 11.54
C LYS A 236 5.17 -0.68 10.46
N ILE A 237 4.96 -1.12 9.21
CA ILE A 237 4.62 -0.22 8.10
C ILE A 237 3.27 0.45 8.36
N VAL A 238 2.23 -0.35 8.66
CA VAL A 238 0.89 0.17 8.93
C VAL A 238 0.88 1.10 10.15
N LYS A 239 1.58 0.72 11.23
CA LYS A 239 1.75 1.59 12.40
C LYS A 239 2.42 2.92 12.04
N SER A 240 3.49 2.89 11.25
CA SER A 240 4.19 4.09 10.81
C SER A 240 3.31 5.02 9.97
N LEU A 241 2.45 4.46 9.10
CA LEU A 241 1.48 5.25 8.34
C LEU A 241 0.46 5.91 9.28
N ARG A 242 -0.05 5.18 10.26
CA ARG A 242 -0.98 5.71 11.27
C ARG A 242 -0.36 6.83 12.09
N ASP A 243 0.87 6.64 12.57
CA ASP A 243 1.58 7.65 13.35
C ASP A 243 1.78 8.95 12.55
N LYS A 244 2.07 8.85 11.25
CA LYS A 244 2.17 10.01 10.35
C LYS A 244 0.84 10.72 10.15
N ILE A 245 -0.27 9.99 10.05
CA ILE A 245 -1.62 10.58 9.98
C ILE A 245 -1.93 11.33 11.28
N ASN A 246 -1.64 10.74 12.43
CA ASN A 246 -1.87 11.36 13.73
C ASN A 246 -1.12 12.69 13.88
N ILE A 247 0.14 12.75 13.42
CA ILE A 247 0.94 13.97 13.43
C ILE A 247 0.32 15.01 12.48
N ALA A 248 -0.05 14.62 11.27
CA ALA A 248 -0.68 15.53 10.32
C ALA A 248 -2.00 16.09 10.86
N SER A 249 -2.83 15.25 11.48
CA SER A 249 -4.09 15.67 12.11
C SER A 249 -3.88 16.67 13.24
N GLN A 250 -2.87 16.47 14.08
CA GLN A 250 -2.53 17.42 15.15
C GLN A 250 -2.10 18.80 14.63
N VAL A 251 -1.32 18.83 13.54
CA VAL A 251 -0.88 20.09 12.90
C VAL A 251 -2.02 20.81 12.21
N LEU A 252 -2.90 20.07 11.59
CA LEU A 252 -3.98 20.60 10.74
C LEU A 252 -5.29 20.81 11.49
N GLY A 253 -5.37 20.39 12.78
CA GLY A 253 -6.55 20.54 13.61
C GLY A 253 -7.71 19.62 13.22
N GLU A 254 -7.43 18.48 12.58
CA GLU A 254 -8.44 17.49 12.21
C GLU A 254 -8.74 16.54 13.37
N GLU A 255 -9.99 16.10 13.49
CA GLU A 255 -10.30 14.97 14.35
C GLU A 255 -9.66 13.68 13.79
N LEU A 256 -9.09 12.89 14.69
CA LEU A 256 -8.53 11.58 14.37
C LEU A 256 -9.63 10.67 13.84
N LYS A 257 -9.67 10.48 12.53
CA LYS A 257 -10.50 9.43 11.96
C LYS A 257 -9.91 8.07 12.35
N SER A 258 -10.76 7.18 12.83
CA SER A 258 -10.40 5.80 13.12
C SER A 258 -9.95 5.12 11.81
N TRP A 259 -8.66 5.03 11.64
CA TRP A 259 -8.04 4.36 10.51
C TRP A 259 -7.55 3.00 11.02
N ILE A 260 -8.23 1.93 10.64
CA ILE A 260 -8.00 0.50 10.95
C ILE A 260 -7.62 0.22 12.41
#